data_66ee091116661b5f59b3758680c926df
#
_entry.id   66ee091116661b5f59b3758680c926df
#
_cell.length_a   1.000
_cell.length_b   1.000
_cell.length_c   1.000
_cell.angle_alpha   90.00
_cell.angle_beta   90.00
_cell.angle_gamma   90.00
#
_symmetry.space_group_name_H-M   'P 1'
#
loop_
_entity.id
_entity.type
_entity.pdbx_description
1 polymer ?
#
loop_
_entity_poly.entity_id
_entity_poly.type
_entity_poly.pdbx_seq_one_letter_code
_entity_poly.pdbx_strand_id
1 'polypeptide(L)'
;CKRQSITQLLDITQQSWAHAFYISLAHNFGFHTNGLPFEALALATPLSCLQKHRNSLFQLTAILLGQSGLLEPRAKNQEPGLWEEYCFLQKKFSLQPIEASMWKKARMRPQNAPEVRIRQFAHLIYQSEFLFAQLMEAQSTEKMFELLSLQYDNEDVYNRVQRPLPLGKNSIAILLINTVIPYKYAYTQHQHIEDAIEWLNNIPKEDNTIIRKWAMLGQDIRSAADTQALIHLYQNYCQPHLCFNCHVGYQVFGQQQLSLF
;
A
#
# COMPACT_ATOMS: atom_id res chain seq x y z
N CYS A 1 -10.83 -8.95 -6.94
CA CYS A 1 -11.00 -7.54 -7.31
C CYS A 1 -10.86 -6.63 -6.09
N LYS A 2 -10.26 -5.42 -6.22
CA LYS A 2 -10.00 -4.47 -5.11
C LYS A 2 -11.24 -4.23 -4.22
N ARG A 3 -12.44 -4.11 -4.83
CA ARG A 3 -13.70 -3.96 -4.10
C ARG A 3 -13.97 -5.13 -3.16
N GLN A 4 -13.80 -6.36 -3.63
CA GLN A 4 -14.01 -7.56 -2.82
C GLN A 4 -13.09 -7.59 -1.59
N SER A 5 -11.81 -7.24 -1.77
CA SER A 5 -10.84 -7.16 -0.67
C SER A 5 -11.22 -6.09 0.35
N ILE A 6 -11.71 -4.93 -0.09
CA ILE A 6 -12.20 -3.87 0.82
C ILE A 6 -13.41 -4.37 1.63
N THR A 7 -14.40 -5.00 0.98
CA THR A 7 -15.58 -5.55 1.66
C THR A 7 -15.18 -6.59 2.72
N GLN A 8 -14.29 -7.52 2.36
CA GLN A 8 -13.80 -8.54 3.30
C GLN A 8 -13.08 -7.92 4.51
N LEU A 9 -12.26 -6.88 4.29
CA LEU A 9 -11.60 -6.18 5.40
C LEU A 9 -12.58 -5.40 6.26
N LEU A 10 -13.61 -4.79 5.69
CA LEU A 10 -14.66 -4.13 6.46
C LEU A 10 -15.41 -5.13 7.35
N ASP A 11 -15.69 -6.34 6.86
CA ASP A 11 -16.34 -7.39 7.65
C ASP A 11 -15.44 -7.82 8.83
N ILE A 12 -14.15 -8.04 8.59
CA ILE A 12 -13.18 -8.41 9.63
C ILE A 12 -12.99 -7.29 10.66
N THR A 13 -13.00 -6.03 10.22
CA THR A 13 -12.77 -4.86 11.08
C THR A 13 -14.05 -4.26 11.68
N GLN A 14 -15.15 -5.00 11.65
CA GLN A 14 -16.46 -4.55 12.19
C GLN A 14 -16.89 -3.20 11.60
N GLN A 15 -16.77 -3.07 10.26
CA GLN A 15 -17.12 -1.87 9.48
C GLN A 15 -16.29 -0.62 9.80
N SER A 16 -15.11 -0.80 10.42
CA SER A 16 -14.19 0.30 10.67
C SER A 16 -13.36 0.63 9.41
N TRP A 17 -13.77 1.66 8.68
CA TRP A 17 -13.07 2.12 7.47
C TRP A 17 -11.59 2.47 7.71
N ALA A 18 -11.29 3.16 8.81
CA ALA A 18 -9.92 3.52 9.15
C ALA A 18 -9.05 2.29 9.43
N HIS A 19 -9.61 1.27 10.09
CA HIS A 19 -8.87 0.03 10.38
C HIS A 19 -8.68 -0.82 9.12
N ALA A 20 -9.72 -0.98 8.31
CA ALA A 20 -9.62 -1.67 7.01
C ALA A 20 -8.61 -0.99 6.08
N PHE A 21 -8.63 0.34 6.02
CA PHE A 21 -7.66 1.14 5.28
C PHE A 21 -6.22 0.94 5.78
N TYR A 22 -6.01 0.95 7.10
CA TYR A 22 -4.71 0.71 7.72
C TYR A 22 -4.11 -0.64 7.29
N ILE A 23 -4.91 -1.72 7.34
CA ILE A 23 -4.46 -3.06 6.92
C ILE A 23 -4.13 -3.08 5.42
N SER A 24 -4.99 -2.50 4.57
CA SER A 24 -4.74 -2.40 3.12
C SER A 24 -3.52 -1.55 2.80
N LEU A 25 -3.34 -0.43 3.50
CA LEU A 25 -2.18 0.44 3.31
C LEU A 25 -0.89 -0.29 3.69
N ALA A 26 -0.89 -1.00 4.81
CA ALA A 26 0.24 -1.83 5.22
C ALA A 26 0.56 -2.90 4.18
N HIS A 27 -0.43 -3.67 3.71
CA HIS A 27 -0.25 -4.66 2.65
C HIS A 27 0.47 -4.05 1.43
N ASN A 28 -0.06 -2.94 0.92
CA ASN A 28 0.50 -2.27 -0.26
C ASN A 28 1.85 -1.58 0.03
N PHE A 29 2.15 -1.26 1.30
CA PHE A 29 3.46 -0.76 1.73
C PHE A 29 4.57 -1.82 1.67
N GLY A 30 4.20 -3.10 1.75
CA GLY A 30 5.09 -4.23 1.44
C GLY A 30 5.40 -4.38 -0.04
N PHE A 31 4.74 -3.60 -0.88
CA PHE A 31 4.83 -3.62 -2.33
C PHE A 31 4.65 -5.04 -2.88
N HIS A 32 5.35 -5.38 -3.97
CA HIS A 32 5.18 -6.67 -4.63
C HIS A 32 5.73 -7.86 -3.81
N THR A 33 6.71 -7.61 -2.94
CA THR A 33 7.49 -8.71 -2.34
C THR A 33 7.05 -9.08 -0.94
N ASN A 34 6.72 -8.08 -0.11
CA ASN A 34 6.43 -8.24 1.31
C ASN A 34 5.00 -7.78 1.68
N GLY A 35 4.05 -7.84 0.75
CA GLY A 35 2.66 -7.45 1.02
C GLY A 35 2.02 -8.27 2.14
N LEU A 36 2.09 -9.60 2.04
CA LEU A 36 1.54 -10.50 3.07
C LEU A 36 2.19 -10.34 4.44
N PRO A 37 3.53 -10.25 4.58
CA PRO A 37 4.15 -9.94 5.87
C PRO A 37 3.72 -8.60 6.46
N PHE A 38 3.56 -7.55 5.65
CA PHE A 38 3.05 -6.27 6.11
C PHE A 38 1.58 -6.32 6.54
N GLU A 39 0.75 -7.07 5.83
CA GLU A 39 -0.64 -7.33 6.24
C GLU A 39 -0.70 -8.06 7.59
N ALA A 40 0.09 -9.14 7.74
CA ALA A 40 0.20 -9.87 8.99
C ALA A 40 0.70 -8.97 10.14
N LEU A 41 1.68 -8.10 9.88
CA LEU A 41 2.15 -7.09 10.83
C LEU A 41 1.01 -6.15 11.26
N ALA A 42 0.20 -5.67 10.33
CA ALA A 42 -0.93 -4.78 10.62
C ALA A 42 -2.02 -5.50 11.42
N LEU A 43 -2.32 -6.75 11.10
CA LEU A 43 -3.28 -7.56 11.84
C LEU A 43 -2.79 -7.87 13.27
N ALA A 44 -1.49 -8.11 13.46
CA ALA A 44 -0.87 -8.35 14.76
C ALA A 44 -0.68 -7.06 15.59
N THR A 45 -0.82 -5.88 14.98
CA THR A 45 -0.57 -4.59 15.62
C THR A 45 -1.82 -3.72 15.57
N PRO A 46 -2.68 -3.72 16.60
CA PRO A 46 -3.92 -2.94 16.58
C PRO A 46 -3.68 -1.46 16.31
N LEU A 47 -4.46 -0.87 15.40
CA LEU A 47 -4.38 0.55 15.07
C LEU A 47 -4.51 1.45 16.31
N SER A 48 -5.36 1.07 17.26
CA SER A 48 -5.55 1.78 18.54
C SER A 48 -4.28 1.83 19.40
N CYS A 49 -3.40 0.82 19.30
CA CYS A 49 -2.10 0.84 19.97
C CYS A 49 -1.18 1.89 19.34
N LEU A 50 -1.11 1.95 18.00
CA LEU A 50 -0.31 2.94 17.29
C LEU A 50 -0.82 4.37 17.54
N GLN A 51 -2.14 4.56 17.54
CA GLN A 51 -2.76 5.87 17.81
C GLN A 51 -2.42 6.42 19.20
N LYS A 52 -2.34 5.57 20.23
CA LYS A 52 -1.94 5.98 21.57
C LYS A 52 -0.48 6.45 21.67
N HIS A 53 0.37 6.00 20.76
CA HIS A 53 1.81 6.31 20.74
C HIS A 53 2.22 7.18 19.54
N ARG A 54 1.25 7.75 18.80
CA ARG A 54 1.53 8.53 17.59
C ARG A 54 2.44 9.75 17.79
N ASN A 55 2.51 10.30 18.98
CA ASN A 55 3.34 11.47 19.27
C ASN A 55 4.83 11.12 19.47
N SER A 56 5.20 9.84 19.37
CA SER A 56 6.58 9.38 19.53
C SER A 56 6.97 8.45 18.39
N LEU A 57 7.74 8.98 17.45
CA LEU A 57 8.30 8.16 16.35
C LEU A 57 9.14 7.00 16.89
N PHE A 58 9.85 7.21 18.03
CA PHE A 58 10.63 6.17 18.68
C PHE A 58 9.74 4.99 19.12
N GLN A 59 8.61 5.27 19.78
CA GLN A 59 7.68 4.24 20.23
C GLN A 59 6.99 3.54 19.07
N LEU A 60 6.55 4.28 18.05
CA LEU A 60 5.97 3.68 16.82
C LEU A 60 6.97 2.75 16.11
N THR A 61 8.24 3.19 16.03
CA THR A 61 9.30 2.39 15.43
C THR A 61 9.56 1.12 16.25
N ALA A 62 9.62 1.25 17.59
CA ALA A 62 9.80 0.12 18.50
C ALA A 62 8.66 -0.90 18.36
N ILE A 63 7.39 -0.45 18.35
CA ILE A 63 6.22 -1.31 18.18
C ILE A 63 6.30 -2.05 16.84
N LEU A 64 6.45 -1.33 15.72
CA LEU A 64 6.36 -1.94 14.40
C LEU A 64 7.56 -2.85 14.08
N LEU A 65 8.78 -2.45 14.42
CA LEU A 65 9.93 -3.33 14.25
C LEU A 65 9.90 -4.54 15.21
N GLY A 66 9.46 -4.35 16.45
CA GLY A 66 9.30 -5.45 17.38
C GLY A 66 8.22 -6.44 16.94
N GLN A 67 7.04 -5.93 16.56
CA GLN A 67 5.94 -6.75 16.07
C GLN A 67 6.27 -7.47 14.77
N SER A 68 7.15 -6.91 13.94
CA SER A 68 7.64 -7.57 12.73
C SER A 68 8.57 -8.76 13.00
N GLY A 69 9.02 -8.96 14.23
CA GLY A 69 10.03 -9.98 14.57
C GLY A 69 11.46 -9.64 14.09
N LEU A 70 11.68 -8.44 13.54
CA LEU A 70 12.99 -8.02 13.00
C LEU A 70 13.84 -7.24 13.99
N LEU A 71 13.30 -6.92 15.16
CA LEU A 71 14.03 -6.27 16.23
C LEU A 71 14.73 -7.31 17.11
N GLU A 72 16.04 -7.17 17.29
CA GLU A 72 16.85 -8.11 18.08
C GLU A 72 17.44 -7.44 19.32
N PRO A 73 17.58 -8.16 20.47
CA PRO A 73 17.99 -7.59 21.76
C PRO A 73 19.34 -6.88 21.77
N ARG A 74 20.24 -7.18 20.85
CA ARG A 74 21.64 -6.69 20.83
C ARG A 74 22.17 -6.43 19.43
N ALA A 75 21.30 -6.11 18.49
CA ALA A 75 21.74 -5.86 17.12
C ALA A 75 22.58 -4.57 17.08
N LYS A 76 23.81 -4.66 16.52
CA LYS A 76 24.77 -3.55 16.43
C LYS A 76 24.28 -2.35 15.61
N ASN A 77 23.27 -2.54 14.78
CA ASN A 77 22.75 -1.54 13.84
C ASN A 77 21.36 -1.02 14.24
N GLN A 78 20.94 -1.21 15.48
CA GLN A 78 19.66 -0.72 15.99
C GLN A 78 19.89 0.41 17.01
N GLU A 79 18.91 1.27 17.13
CA GLU A 79 18.95 2.40 18.05
C GLU A 79 18.95 1.92 19.50
N PRO A 80 19.78 2.54 20.37
CA PRO A 80 19.81 2.20 21.79
C PRO A 80 18.44 2.38 22.45
N GLY A 81 18.03 1.41 23.26
CA GLY A 81 16.77 1.43 24.01
C GLY A 81 15.53 1.03 23.21
N LEU A 82 15.65 0.74 21.89
CA LEU A 82 14.50 0.39 21.06
C LEU A 82 13.91 -0.98 21.45
N TRP A 83 14.77 -1.94 21.78
CA TRP A 83 14.34 -3.26 22.25
C TRP A 83 13.64 -3.19 23.61
N GLU A 84 14.20 -2.45 24.55
CA GLU A 84 13.66 -2.26 25.89
C GLU A 84 12.29 -1.58 25.83
N GLU A 85 12.14 -0.55 25.00
CA GLU A 85 10.87 0.12 24.75
C GLU A 85 9.84 -0.84 24.17
N TYR A 86 10.23 -1.62 23.17
CA TYR A 86 9.33 -2.63 22.61
C TYR A 86 8.90 -3.65 23.66
N CYS A 87 9.81 -4.20 24.47
CA CYS A 87 9.47 -5.17 25.52
C CYS A 87 8.48 -4.61 26.53
N PHE A 88 8.62 -3.32 26.89
CA PHE A 88 7.66 -2.63 27.74
C PHE A 88 6.29 -2.53 27.09
N LEU A 89 6.24 -2.04 25.84
CA LEU A 89 4.98 -1.85 25.10
C LEU A 89 4.32 -3.19 24.75
N GLN A 90 5.10 -4.20 24.40
CA GLN A 90 4.62 -5.56 24.17
C GLN A 90 3.85 -6.11 25.37
N LYS A 91 4.43 -5.99 26.56
CA LYS A 91 3.77 -6.42 27.82
C LYS A 91 2.53 -5.59 28.12
N LYS A 92 2.62 -4.27 27.97
CA LYS A 92 1.52 -3.32 28.23
C LYS A 92 0.28 -3.61 27.39
N PHE A 93 0.45 -4.01 26.12
CA PHE A 93 -0.63 -4.24 25.18
C PHE A 93 -0.85 -5.72 24.84
N SER A 94 -0.10 -6.64 25.48
CA SER A 94 -0.15 -8.09 25.23
C SER A 94 0.05 -8.43 23.74
N LEU A 95 0.99 -7.72 23.07
CA LEU A 95 1.24 -7.88 21.66
C LEU A 95 1.98 -9.18 21.36
N GLN A 96 1.64 -9.81 20.24
CA GLN A 96 2.30 -11.02 19.75
C GLN A 96 2.98 -10.72 18.40
N PRO A 97 4.32 -10.81 18.32
CA PRO A 97 5.03 -10.54 17.08
C PRO A 97 4.77 -11.62 16.03
N ILE A 98 4.87 -11.23 14.77
CA ILE A 98 4.89 -12.19 13.66
C ILE A 98 6.28 -12.82 13.52
N GLU A 99 6.34 -13.93 12.80
CA GLU A 99 7.60 -14.64 12.55
C GLU A 99 8.51 -13.86 11.59
N ALA A 100 9.78 -13.67 11.99
CA ALA A 100 10.79 -12.99 11.15
C ALA A 100 11.02 -13.71 9.81
N SER A 101 10.77 -15.01 9.75
CA SER A 101 10.89 -15.86 8.56
C SER A 101 9.89 -15.50 7.45
N MET A 102 8.81 -14.81 7.74
CA MET A 102 7.84 -14.33 6.75
C MET A 102 8.44 -13.30 5.78
N TRP A 103 9.46 -12.56 6.20
CA TRP A 103 10.04 -11.48 5.42
C TRP A 103 11.02 -12.00 4.37
N LYS A 104 10.79 -11.61 3.13
CA LYS A 104 11.74 -11.82 2.03
C LYS A 104 12.76 -10.68 2.05
N LYS A 105 14.05 -11.03 2.25
CA LYS A 105 15.17 -10.08 2.30
C LYS A 105 16.13 -10.24 1.13
N ALA A 106 16.16 -11.43 0.51
CA ALA A 106 17.11 -11.73 -0.56
C ALA A 106 16.76 -11.04 -1.89
N ARG A 107 17.78 -10.65 -2.63
CA ARG A 107 17.70 -10.09 -4.00
C ARG A 107 16.88 -8.79 -4.10
N MET A 108 16.84 -7.98 -3.05
CA MET A 108 16.22 -6.66 -3.10
C MET A 108 17.22 -5.53 -2.89
N ARG A 109 16.88 -4.35 -3.42
CA ARG A 109 17.71 -3.16 -3.21
C ARG A 109 17.64 -2.78 -1.72
N PRO A 110 18.74 -2.28 -1.09
CA PRO A 110 18.76 -1.94 0.33
C PRO A 110 17.62 -1.02 0.78
N GLN A 111 17.24 -0.06 -0.05
CA GLN A 111 16.13 0.86 0.21
C GLN A 111 14.74 0.19 0.27
N ASN A 112 14.63 -1.05 -0.17
CA ASN A 112 13.40 -1.84 -0.14
C ASN A 112 13.43 -2.90 0.97
N ALA A 113 14.48 -2.94 1.79
CA ALA A 113 14.56 -3.86 2.92
C ALA A 113 13.34 -3.69 3.85
N PRO A 114 12.81 -4.78 4.43
CA PRO A 114 11.65 -4.70 5.31
C PRO A 114 11.80 -3.68 6.42
N GLU A 115 12.97 -3.63 7.05
CA GLU A 115 13.28 -2.72 8.16
C GLU A 115 13.19 -1.24 7.71
N VAL A 116 13.66 -0.92 6.50
CA VAL A 116 13.57 0.43 5.93
C VAL A 116 12.09 0.80 5.68
N ARG A 117 11.34 -0.12 5.09
CA ARG A 117 9.91 0.08 4.80
C ARG A 117 9.07 0.21 6.07
N ILE A 118 9.37 -0.57 7.11
CA ILE A 118 8.70 -0.47 8.41
C ILE A 118 8.96 0.90 9.06
N ARG A 119 10.19 1.42 9.00
CA ARG A 119 10.51 2.77 9.49
C ARG A 119 9.79 3.88 8.70
N GLN A 120 9.69 3.74 7.38
CA GLN A 120 8.89 4.64 6.54
C GLN A 120 7.41 4.60 6.95
N PHE A 121 6.87 3.42 7.21
CA PHE A 121 5.49 3.24 7.63
C PHE A 121 5.23 3.83 9.02
N ALA A 122 6.15 3.61 9.97
CA ALA A 122 6.11 4.24 11.31
C ALA A 122 6.09 5.77 11.21
N HIS A 123 6.93 6.32 10.33
CA HIS A 123 7.01 7.76 10.12
C HIS A 123 5.72 8.32 9.49
N LEU A 124 5.15 7.61 8.54
CA LEU A 124 3.87 8.01 7.92
C LEU A 124 2.74 8.07 8.97
N ILE A 125 2.70 7.11 9.90
CA ILE A 125 1.74 7.10 11.01
C ILE A 125 2.02 8.25 11.99
N TYR A 126 3.29 8.54 12.25
CA TYR A 126 3.71 9.62 13.15
C TYR A 126 3.27 10.99 12.64
N GLN A 127 3.50 11.28 11.35
CA GLN A 127 3.23 12.60 10.78
C GLN A 127 1.74 12.91 10.58
N SER A 128 0.87 11.89 10.54
CA SER A 128 -0.54 12.08 10.18
C SER A 128 -1.48 11.57 11.27
N GLU A 129 -2.17 12.49 11.94
CA GLU A 129 -3.12 12.13 13.00
C GLU A 129 -4.32 11.33 12.50
N PHE A 130 -4.88 11.75 11.36
CA PHE A 130 -6.08 11.20 10.75
C PHE A 130 -5.86 10.92 9.27
N LEU A 131 -4.80 10.17 8.94
CA LEU A 131 -4.40 9.93 7.54
C LEU A 131 -5.57 9.46 6.66
N PHE A 132 -6.39 8.54 7.17
CA PHE A 132 -7.56 8.06 6.42
C PHE A 132 -8.52 9.21 6.09
N ALA A 133 -8.94 9.99 7.08
CA ALA A 133 -9.88 11.09 6.86
C ALA A 133 -9.29 12.14 5.91
N GLN A 134 -8.04 12.55 6.13
CA GLN A 134 -7.35 13.52 5.28
C GLN A 134 -7.27 13.05 3.82
N LEU A 135 -6.99 11.77 3.59
CA LEU A 135 -6.96 11.20 2.25
C LEU A 135 -8.36 11.09 1.63
N MET A 136 -9.40 10.79 2.43
CA MET A 136 -10.78 10.77 1.92
C MET A 136 -11.29 12.19 1.57
N GLU A 137 -10.85 13.22 2.27
CA GLU A 137 -11.19 14.62 2.02
C GLU A 137 -10.37 15.27 0.89
N ALA A 138 -9.18 14.75 0.59
CA ALA A 138 -8.29 15.31 -0.43
C ALA A 138 -8.98 15.36 -1.81
N GLN A 139 -9.02 16.53 -2.44
CA GLN A 139 -9.72 16.74 -3.71
C GLN A 139 -8.81 16.55 -4.94
N SER A 140 -7.49 16.54 -4.76
CA SER A 140 -6.54 16.43 -5.87
C SER A 140 -5.50 15.34 -5.64
N THR A 141 -4.97 14.81 -6.73
CA THR A 141 -3.90 13.81 -6.72
C THR A 141 -2.63 14.36 -6.06
N GLU A 142 -2.31 15.64 -6.29
CA GLU A 142 -1.16 16.32 -5.69
C GLU A 142 -1.25 16.33 -4.16
N LYS A 143 -2.45 16.64 -3.62
CA LYS A 143 -2.67 16.63 -2.17
C LYS A 143 -2.55 15.22 -1.59
N MET A 144 -3.02 14.20 -2.30
CA MET A 144 -2.83 12.81 -1.87
C MET A 144 -1.35 12.40 -1.90
N PHE A 145 -0.58 12.85 -2.91
CA PHE A 145 0.87 12.64 -2.96
C PHE A 145 1.59 13.32 -1.79
N GLU A 146 1.22 14.57 -1.47
CA GLU A 146 1.76 15.31 -0.33
C GLU A 146 1.52 14.58 1.00
N LEU A 147 0.29 14.12 1.25
CA LEU A 147 -0.08 13.40 2.47
C LEU A 147 0.68 12.08 2.67
N LEU A 148 1.05 11.40 1.59
CA LEU A 148 1.85 10.18 1.63
C LEU A 148 3.36 10.44 1.57
N SER A 149 3.80 11.66 1.26
CA SER A 149 5.21 12.04 1.28
C SER A 149 5.67 12.21 2.72
N LEU A 150 6.84 11.64 3.06
CA LEU A 150 7.39 11.78 4.41
C LEU A 150 7.92 13.20 4.61
N GLN A 151 7.43 13.86 5.67
CA GLN A 151 7.82 15.20 6.07
C GLN A 151 8.89 15.12 7.17
N TYR A 152 9.89 16.01 7.12
CA TYR A 152 11.06 15.97 8.00
C TYR A 152 11.27 17.30 8.73
N ASP A 153 10.17 17.94 9.15
CA ASP A 153 10.16 19.30 9.66
C ASP A 153 10.75 19.45 11.07
N ASN A 154 10.86 18.34 11.82
CA ASN A 154 11.38 18.37 13.19
C ASN A 154 12.62 17.44 13.32
N GLU A 155 13.80 18.03 13.33
CA GLU A 155 15.07 17.32 13.46
C GLU A 155 15.23 16.64 14.84
N ASP A 156 14.65 17.17 15.91
CA ASP A 156 14.77 16.61 17.29
C ASP A 156 14.17 15.21 17.39
N VAL A 157 13.22 14.88 16.55
CA VAL A 157 12.60 13.54 16.50
C VAL A 157 13.64 12.47 16.17
N TYR A 158 14.67 12.81 15.38
CA TYR A 158 15.70 11.87 14.94
C TYR A 158 16.88 11.72 15.89
N ASN A 159 16.87 12.39 17.04
CA ASN A 159 17.90 12.22 18.07
C ASN A 159 17.94 10.80 18.65
N ARG A 160 16.82 10.07 18.58
CA ARG A 160 16.68 8.69 19.11
C ARG A 160 16.30 7.65 18.07
N VAL A 161 15.99 8.06 16.85
CA VAL A 161 15.50 7.18 15.77
C VAL A 161 16.21 7.53 14.48
N GLN A 162 16.64 6.52 13.77
CA GLN A 162 17.21 6.73 12.45
C GLN A 162 16.16 7.38 11.51
N ARG A 163 16.54 8.48 10.88
CA ARG A 163 15.73 9.14 9.86
C ARG A 163 15.47 8.18 8.71
N PRO A 164 14.20 7.84 8.40
CA PRO A 164 13.92 6.96 7.28
C PRO A 164 14.19 7.65 5.95
N LEU A 165 14.53 6.86 4.93
CA LEU A 165 14.63 7.37 3.56
C LEU A 165 13.26 7.84 3.07
N PRO A 166 13.19 8.88 2.22
CA PRO A 166 11.92 9.32 1.64
C PRO A 166 11.29 8.21 0.78
N LEU A 167 9.96 8.22 0.70
CA LEU A 167 9.24 7.39 -0.26
C LEU A 167 9.45 7.97 -1.67
N GLY A 168 9.89 7.13 -2.60
CA GLY A 168 9.99 7.54 -4.01
C GLY A 168 8.60 7.77 -4.61
N LYS A 169 8.50 8.69 -5.58
CA LYS A 169 7.24 9.02 -6.27
C LYS A 169 6.50 7.78 -6.81
N ASN A 170 7.23 6.81 -7.39
CA ASN A 170 6.61 5.56 -7.86
C ASN A 170 6.03 4.71 -6.72
N SER A 171 6.65 4.72 -5.54
CA SER A 171 6.10 4.02 -4.36
C SER A 171 4.80 4.66 -3.91
N ILE A 172 4.74 6.00 -3.86
CA ILE A 172 3.51 6.73 -3.52
C ILE A 172 2.44 6.47 -4.58
N ALA A 173 2.77 6.52 -5.87
CA ALA A 173 1.84 6.20 -6.96
C ALA A 173 1.20 4.81 -6.78
N ILE A 174 2.00 3.79 -6.43
CA ILE A 174 1.49 2.42 -6.16
C ILE A 174 0.51 2.42 -4.99
N LEU A 175 0.79 3.16 -3.91
CA LEU A 175 -0.12 3.28 -2.76
C LEU A 175 -1.42 3.99 -3.14
N LEU A 176 -1.36 5.04 -3.96
CA LEU A 176 -2.53 5.74 -4.47
C LEU A 176 -3.39 4.82 -5.33
N ILE A 177 -2.80 4.16 -6.32
CA ILE A 177 -3.50 3.28 -7.27
C ILE A 177 -4.13 2.07 -6.56
N ASN A 178 -3.42 1.47 -5.59
CA ASN A 178 -3.85 0.20 -5.01
C ASN A 178 -4.61 0.34 -3.70
N THR A 179 -4.50 1.48 -3.00
CA THR A 179 -5.16 1.70 -1.71
C THR A 179 -6.06 2.94 -1.73
N VAL A 180 -5.49 4.13 -1.89
CA VAL A 180 -6.21 5.38 -1.62
C VAL A 180 -7.40 5.57 -2.57
N ILE A 181 -7.18 5.53 -3.88
CA ILE A 181 -8.24 5.75 -4.87
C ILE A 181 -9.35 4.69 -4.78
N PRO A 182 -9.04 3.38 -4.66
CA PRO A 182 -10.08 2.36 -4.42
C PRO A 182 -10.89 2.60 -3.15
N TYR A 183 -10.25 3.02 -2.05
CA TYR A 183 -10.96 3.33 -0.80
C TYR A 183 -11.82 4.57 -0.92
N LYS A 184 -11.33 5.66 -1.53
CA LYS A 184 -12.14 6.86 -1.80
C LYS A 184 -13.40 6.52 -2.59
N TYR A 185 -13.24 5.77 -3.68
CA TYR A 185 -14.36 5.36 -4.51
C TYR A 185 -15.35 4.45 -3.76
N ALA A 186 -14.86 3.52 -2.92
CA ALA A 186 -15.71 2.67 -2.11
C ALA A 186 -16.42 3.44 -0.98
N TYR A 187 -15.70 4.37 -0.34
CA TYR A 187 -16.20 5.18 0.78
C TYR A 187 -17.33 6.13 0.36
N THR A 188 -17.26 6.67 -0.87
CA THR A 188 -18.32 7.50 -1.47
C THR A 188 -19.47 6.67 -2.07
N GLN A 189 -19.59 5.40 -1.72
CA GLN A 189 -20.62 4.47 -2.22
C GLN A 189 -20.67 4.40 -3.77
N HIS A 190 -19.52 4.54 -4.41
CA HIS A 190 -19.35 4.49 -5.88
C HIS A 190 -20.04 5.62 -6.67
N GLN A 191 -20.33 6.75 -6.03
CA GLN A 191 -21.06 7.85 -6.67
C GLN A 191 -20.22 8.71 -7.62
N HIS A 192 -18.88 8.66 -7.51
CA HIS A 192 -17.95 9.55 -8.22
C HIS A 192 -16.89 8.77 -8.98
N ILE A 193 -17.31 7.99 -9.99
CA ILE A 193 -16.38 7.20 -10.81
C ILE A 193 -15.50 8.09 -11.69
N GLU A 194 -16.04 9.22 -12.14
CA GLU A 194 -15.33 10.20 -12.97
C GLU A 194 -14.13 10.76 -12.21
N ASP A 195 -14.31 11.11 -10.94
CA ASP A 195 -13.25 11.61 -10.07
C ASP A 195 -12.14 10.55 -9.91
N ALA A 196 -12.51 9.29 -9.70
CA ALA A 196 -11.55 8.19 -9.56
C ALA A 196 -10.73 7.98 -10.85
N ILE A 197 -11.37 8.12 -12.01
CA ILE A 197 -10.71 8.03 -13.32
C ILE A 197 -9.79 9.25 -13.52
N GLU A 198 -10.24 10.46 -13.15
CA GLU A 198 -9.44 11.67 -13.24
C GLU A 198 -8.19 11.59 -12.36
N TRP A 199 -8.32 11.14 -11.10
CA TRP A 199 -7.15 10.94 -10.23
C TRP A 199 -6.17 9.93 -10.81
N LEU A 200 -6.65 8.82 -11.39
CA LEU A 200 -5.78 7.84 -12.05
C LEU A 200 -5.12 8.43 -13.33
N ASN A 201 -5.79 9.30 -14.06
CA ASN A 201 -5.21 9.98 -15.22
C ASN A 201 -4.08 10.94 -14.85
N ASN A 202 -4.12 11.51 -13.64
CA ASN A 202 -3.08 12.40 -13.13
C ASN A 202 -1.87 11.63 -12.54
N ILE A 203 -1.91 10.29 -12.49
CA ILE A 203 -0.79 9.46 -12.07
C ILE A 203 -0.10 8.88 -13.31
N PRO A 204 1.25 8.93 -13.39
CA PRO A 204 1.99 8.33 -14.48
C PRO A 204 1.70 6.83 -14.64
N LYS A 205 1.81 6.34 -15.87
CA LYS A 205 1.67 4.91 -16.18
C LYS A 205 2.60 4.04 -15.34
N GLU A 206 2.13 2.87 -14.95
CA GLU A 206 2.95 1.86 -14.29
C GLU A 206 3.89 1.19 -15.31
N ASP A 207 5.07 0.77 -14.87
CA ASP A 207 6.00 -0.02 -15.67
C ASP A 207 6.08 -1.45 -15.11
N ASN A 208 5.46 -2.39 -15.81
CA ASN A 208 5.50 -3.81 -15.51
C ASN A 208 5.45 -4.66 -16.80
N THR A 209 5.64 -5.97 -16.65
CA THR A 209 5.71 -6.89 -17.79
C THR A 209 4.41 -6.94 -18.62
N ILE A 210 3.25 -6.76 -18.00
CA ILE A 210 1.96 -6.74 -18.70
C ILE A 210 1.88 -5.49 -19.57
N ILE A 211 2.19 -4.34 -19.01
CA ILE A 211 2.13 -3.05 -19.71
C ILE A 211 3.13 -2.99 -20.86
N ARG A 212 4.35 -3.53 -20.66
CA ARG A 212 5.34 -3.61 -21.75
C ARG A 212 4.85 -4.47 -22.92
N LYS A 213 4.12 -5.59 -22.66
CA LYS A 213 3.52 -6.39 -23.73
C LYS A 213 2.47 -5.61 -24.51
N TRP A 214 1.60 -4.85 -23.84
CA TRP A 214 0.61 -4.00 -24.50
C TRP A 214 1.26 -2.90 -25.36
N ALA A 215 2.32 -2.28 -24.84
CA ALA A 215 3.08 -1.28 -25.58
C ALA A 215 3.72 -1.86 -26.85
N MET A 216 4.25 -3.10 -26.80
CA MET A 216 4.77 -3.81 -27.98
C MET A 216 3.70 -4.09 -29.05
N LEU A 217 2.44 -4.17 -28.67
CA LEU A 217 1.30 -4.30 -29.57
C LEU A 217 0.81 -2.95 -30.14
N GLY A 218 1.53 -1.85 -29.86
CA GLY A 218 1.22 -0.51 -30.37
C GLY A 218 0.15 0.24 -29.57
N GLN A 219 -0.23 -0.25 -28.37
CA GLN A 219 -1.18 0.46 -27.51
C GLN A 219 -0.53 1.72 -26.94
N ASP A 220 -1.18 2.88 -27.16
CA ASP A 220 -0.78 4.14 -26.50
C ASP A 220 -1.22 4.13 -25.04
N ILE A 221 -0.26 4.23 -24.13
CA ILE A 221 -0.46 4.12 -22.68
C ILE A 221 0.16 5.34 -22.00
N ARG A 222 -0.65 6.19 -21.39
CA ARG A 222 -0.24 7.51 -20.88
C ARG A 222 -0.31 7.61 -19.36
N SER A 223 -1.30 6.98 -18.73
CA SER A 223 -1.66 7.18 -17.34
C SER A 223 -1.83 5.87 -16.56
N ALA A 224 -2.02 5.99 -15.24
CA ALA A 224 -2.40 4.87 -14.40
C ALA A 224 -3.80 4.34 -14.74
N ALA A 225 -4.72 5.17 -15.24
CA ALA A 225 -6.03 4.70 -15.70
C ALA A 225 -5.89 3.69 -16.83
N ASP A 226 -5.07 4.00 -17.84
CA ASP A 226 -4.79 3.09 -18.95
C ASP A 226 -4.15 1.79 -18.45
N THR A 227 -3.14 1.90 -17.57
CA THR A 227 -2.44 0.70 -17.07
C THR A 227 -3.35 -0.19 -16.24
N GLN A 228 -4.21 0.37 -15.39
CA GLN A 228 -5.15 -0.41 -14.59
C GLN A 228 -6.23 -1.07 -15.46
N ALA A 229 -6.73 -0.41 -16.51
CA ALA A 229 -7.65 -0.99 -17.48
C ALA A 229 -7.00 -2.17 -18.22
N LEU A 230 -5.77 -2.00 -18.71
CA LEU A 230 -5.05 -3.05 -19.45
C LEU A 230 -4.62 -4.22 -18.56
N ILE A 231 -4.24 -3.97 -17.31
CA ILE A 231 -3.95 -5.02 -16.32
C ILE A 231 -5.21 -5.82 -16.02
N HIS A 232 -6.35 -5.13 -15.83
CA HIS A 232 -7.64 -5.79 -15.60
C HIS A 232 -8.05 -6.65 -16.80
N LEU A 233 -7.95 -6.10 -18.00
CA LEU A 233 -8.26 -6.83 -19.24
C LEU A 233 -7.37 -8.08 -19.38
N TYR A 234 -6.07 -7.95 -19.13
CA TYR A 234 -5.14 -9.07 -19.21
C TYR A 234 -5.46 -10.16 -18.21
N GLN A 235 -5.60 -9.80 -16.93
CA GLN A 235 -5.75 -10.78 -15.82
C GLN A 235 -7.11 -11.49 -15.85
N ASN A 236 -8.18 -10.78 -16.21
CA ASN A 236 -9.54 -11.32 -16.11
C ASN A 236 -10.08 -11.89 -17.42
N TYR A 237 -9.46 -11.58 -18.55
CA TYR A 237 -9.94 -12.04 -19.86
C TYR A 237 -8.86 -12.70 -20.70
N CYS A 238 -7.69 -12.07 -20.88
CA CYS A 238 -6.65 -12.62 -21.77
C CYS A 238 -5.97 -13.84 -21.17
N GLN A 239 -5.52 -13.75 -19.91
CA GLN A 239 -4.80 -14.82 -19.22
C GLN A 239 -5.66 -16.09 -19.04
N PRO A 240 -6.95 -16.01 -18.65
CA PRO A 240 -7.83 -17.18 -18.58
C PRO A 240 -8.46 -17.56 -19.94
N HIS A 241 -8.04 -16.95 -21.06
CA HIS A 241 -8.52 -17.22 -22.42
C HIS A 241 -10.04 -17.02 -22.62
N LEU A 242 -10.64 -16.05 -21.93
CA LEU A 242 -12.07 -15.72 -22.01
C LEU A 242 -12.37 -14.73 -23.14
N CYS A 243 -11.83 -14.97 -24.36
CA CYS A 243 -11.94 -14.04 -25.49
C CYS A 243 -13.39 -13.81 -25.93
N PHE A 244 -14.25 -14.83 -25.85
CA PHE A 244 -15.68 -14.71 -26.21
C PHE A 244 -16.49 -13.88 -25.19
N ASN A 245 -16.01 -13.75 -23.97
CA ASN A 245 -16.63 -12.93 -22.93
C ASN A 245 -16.02 -11.52 -22.89
N CYS A 246 -14.99 -11.26 -23.71
CA CYS A 246 -14.30 -9.99 -23.80
C CYS A 246 -14.84 -9.18 -24.97
N HIS A 247 -15.20 -7.91 -24.74
CA HIS A 247 -15.73 -7.05 -25.80
C HIS A 247 -14.76 -6.91 -26.99
N VAL A 248 -13.46 -6.78 -26.73
CA VAL A 248 -12.43 -6.72 -27.77
C VAL A 248 -12.36 -8.04 -28.56
N GLY A 249 -12.33 -9.18 -27.86
CA GLY A 249 -12.34 -10.50 -28.47
C GLY A 249 -13.59 -10.74 -29.29
N TYR A 250 -14.75 -10.36 -28.79
CA TYR A 250 -16.04 -10.46 -29.52
C TYR A 250 -16.03 -9.64 -30.82
N GLN A 251 -15.50 -8.42 -30.81
CA GLN A 251 -15.39 -7.61 -32.02
C GLN A 251 -14.47 -8.26 -33.08
N VAL A 252 -13.32 -8.82 -32.64
CA VAL A 252 -12.36 -9.45 -33.54
C VAL A 252 -12.91 -10.76 -34.17
N PHE A 253 -13.48 -11.63 -33.32
CA PHE A 253 -13.96 -12.94 -33.76
C PHE A 253 -15.39 -12.91 -34.32
N GLY A 254 -16.27 -12.02 -33.83
CA GLY A 254 -17.63 -11.86 -34.31
C GLY A 254 -17.72 -11.28 -35.73
N GLN A 255 -16.79 -10.39 -36.09
CA GLN A 255 -16.73 -9.87 -37.47
C GLN A 255 -16.24 -10.91 -38.48
N GLN A 256 -15.43 -11.89 -38.08
CA GLN A 256 -14.99 -12.97 -38.97
C GLN A 256 -16.10 -13.97 -39.26
N GLN A 257 -17.07 -14.15 -38.38
CA GLN A 257 -18.24 -15.02 -38.65
C GLN A 257 -19.23 -14.38 -39.62
N LEU A 258 -19.32 -13.06 -39.68
CA LEU A 258 -20.18 -12.34 -40.64
C LEU A 258 -19.60 -12.29 -42.06
N SER A 259 -18.33 -12.58 -42.26
CA SER A 259 -17.67 -12.62 -43.57
C SER A 259 -17.68 -14.03 -44.23
N LEU A 260 -18.27 -15.02 -43.56
CA LEU A 260 -18.38 -16.41 -44.04
C LEU A 260 -19.80 -16.79 -44.49
N PHE A 261 -20.72 -15.83 -44.51
CA PHE A 261 -22.05 -15.91 -45.11
C PHE A 261 -22.25 -14.74 -46.09
#